data_ffcba4f85d5d9bf6931795a0ad03b592
#
_entry.id   ffcba4f85d5d9bf6931795a0ad03b592
#
_cell.length_a   1.000
_cell.length_b   1.000
_cell.length_c   1.000
_cell.angle_alpha   90.00
_cell.angle_beta   90.00
_cell.angle_gamma   90.00
#
_symmetry.space_group_name_H-M   'P 1'
#
loop_
_entity.id
_entity.type
_entity.pdbx_description
1 polymer ?
#
loop_
_entity_poly.entity_id
_entity_poly.type
_entity_poly.pdbx_seq_one_letter_code
_entity_poly.pdbx_strand_id
1 'polypeptide(L)'
;MYFNLLQAVILKKSPLFLSPKMKKDMNKNVQDFVIETIQSIASKIPGISIRYAYDIQTNFHIVEVSPESIRRGSEEYMEMEYLLWKEFQEKFPEEDLLVSEPDRINNMENLIFEI
;
A
#
# COMPACT_ATOMS: atom_id res chain seq x y z
N MET A 1 -1.06 4.43 18.11
CA MET A 1 -1.24 3.92 18.08
C MET A 1 -1.04 3.29 18.71
N TYR A 2 -1.18 3.21 19.03
CA TYR A 2 -1.09 2.51 19.24
C TYR A 2 -1.37 2.00 20.10
N PHE A 3 -1.94 1.83 20.37
CA PHE A 3 -2.11 1.16 20.89
C PHE A 3 -2.32 0.63 21.13
N ASN A 4 -2.82 0.54 20.94
CA ASN A 4 -2.97 -0.42 21.04
C ASN A 4 -2.59 -1.24 20.77
N LEU A 5 -2.94 -0.63 20.72
CA LEU A 5 -1.95 -1.32 20.00
C LEU A 5 -1.30 -2.43 20.76
N LEU A 6 -1.27 -2.28 22.00
CA LEU A 6 -0.63 -3.26 22.80
C LEU A 6 -1.34 -4.58 22.78
N GLN A 7 -2.65 -4.54 22.85
CA GLN A 7 -3.37 -5.78 22.74
C GLN A 7 -3.18 -6.40 21.40
N ALA A 8 -3.21 -5.57 20.39
CA ALA A 8 -3.00 -6.08 19.07
C ALA A 8 -1.66 -6.73 18.97
N VAL A 9 -0.67 -6.13 19.60
CA VAL A 9 0.67 -6.71 19.58
C VAL A 9 0.70 -8.06 20.26
N ILE A 10 0.02 -8.19 21.36
CA ILE A 10 -0.02 -9.44 22.06
C ILE A 10 -0.62 -10.53 21.18
N LEU A 11 -1.74 -10.21 20.53
CA LEU A 11 -2.36 -11.18 19.64
C LEU A 11 -1.46 -11.51 18.47
N LYS A 12 -0.76 -10.52 17.95
CA LYS A 12 0.09 -10.76 16.81
C LYS A 12 1.28 -11.59 17.13
N LYS A 13 1.66 -11.64 18.36
CA LYS A 13 2.77 -12.48 18.75
C LYS A 13 2.45 -13.94 18.72
N SER A 14 1.23 -14.27 18.39
CA SER A 14 0.85 -15.65 18.24
C SER A 14 0.60 -15.99 16.79
N PRO A 15 1.61 -15.89 15.94
CA PRO A 15 1.43 -16.19 14.52
C PRO A 15 1.06 -17.62 14.30
N LEU A 16 1.30 -18.48 15.27
CA LEU A 16 0.94 -19.88 15.15
C LEU A 16 -0.55 -20.08 14.97
N PHE A 17 -1.33 -19.13 15.43
CA PHE A 17 -2.78 -19.25 15.31
C PHE A 17 -3.29 -18.82 13.96
N LEU A 18 -2.44 -18.24 13.14
CA LEU A 18 -2.86 -17.82 11.81
C LEU A 18 -2.70 -18.98 10.85
N SER A 19 -3.81 -19.47 10.34
CA SER A 19 -3.75 -20.49 9.32
C SER A 19 -3.26 -19.85 8.02
N PRO A 20 -2.71 -20.63 7.10
CA PRO A 20 -2.31 -20.08 5.80
C PRO A 20 -3.46 -19.39 5.08
N LYS A 21 -4.66 -19.89 5.26
CA LYS A 21 -5.83 -19.30 4.65
C LYS A 21 -6.10 -17.92 5.21
N MET A 22 -5.99 -17.75 6.53
CA MET A 22 -6.20 -16.45 7.14
C MET A 22 -5.16 -15.44 6.69
N LYS A 23 -3.92 -15.88 6.59
CA LYS A 23 -2.85 -15.03 6.09
C LYS A 23 -3.15 -14.58 4.67
N LYS A 24 -3.64 -15.49 3.85
CA LYS A 24 -3.98 -15.18 2.48
C LYS A 24 -5.13 -14.18 2.41
N ASP A 25 -6.13 -14.36 3.26
CA ASP A 25 -7.27 -13.44 3.30
C ASP A 25 -6.84 -12.06 3.75
N MET A 26 -5.93 -11.97 4.69
CA MET A 26 -5.40 -10.68 5.14
C MET A 26 -4.65 -9.98 4.02
N ASN A 27 -3.83 -10.73 3.26
CA ASN A 27 -3.14 -10.17 2.11
C ASN A 27 -4.13 -9.63 1.08
N LYS A 28 -5.20 -10.37 0.87
CA LYS A 28 -6.23 -9.94 -0.07
C LYS A 28 -6.86 -8.63 0.40
N ASN A 29 -7.11 -8.50 1.69
CA ASN A 29 -7.70 -7.27 2.22
C ASN A 29 -6.78 -6.07 2.00
N VAL A 30 -5.49 -6.25 2.21
CA VAL A 30 -4.52 -5.19 1.97
C VAL A 30 -4.51 -4.82 0.50
N GLN A 31 -4.46 -5.81 -0.37
CA GLN A 31 -4.43 -5.56 -1.81
C GLN A 31 -5.70 -4.86 -2.28
N ASP A 32 -6.85 -5.31 -1.80
CA ASP A 32 -8.11 -4.68 -2.19
C ASP A 32 -8.13 -3.21 -1.78
N PHE A 33 -7.67 -2.92 -0.56
CA PHE A 33 -7.63 -1.54 -0.10
C PHE A 33 -6.74 -0.68 -0.99
N VAL A 34 -5.55 -1.18 -1.31
CA VAL A 34 -4.62 -0.40 -2.14
C VAL A 34 -5.18 -0.21 -3.53
N ILE A 35 -5.73 -1.26 -4.13
CA ILE A 35 -6.28 -1.18 -5.48
C ILE A 35 -7.44 -0.18 -5.53
N GLU A 36 -8.35 -0.27 -4.57
CA GLU A 36 -9.50 0.64 -4.56
C GLU A 36 -9.05 2.09 -4.39
N THR A 37 -8.06 2.31 -3.54
CA THR A 37 -7.56 3.66 -3.34
C THR A 37 -6.88 4.20 -4.60
N ILE A 38 -6.06 3.35 -5.24
CA ILE A 38 -5.39 3.74 -6.49
C ILE A 38 -6.43 4.08 -7.56
N GLN A 39 -7.47 3.28 -7.67
CA GLN A 39 -8.52 3.56 -8.65
C GLN A 39 -9.22 4.88 -8.36
N SER A 40 -9.46 5.17 -7.10
CA SER A 40 -10.07 6.44 -6.72
C SER A 40 -9.16 7.62 -7.09
N ILE A 41 -7.86 7.48 -6.81
CA ILE A 41 -6.92 8.54 -7.16
C ILE A 41 -6.90 8.76 -8.67
N ALA A 42 -6.78 7.67 -9.43
CA ALA A 42 -6.69 7.78 -10.89
C ALA A 42 -7.95 8.39 -11.49
N SER A 43 -9.09 8.14 -10.87
CA SER A 43 -10.35 8.70 -11.38
C SER A 43 -10.43 10.22 -11.18
N LYS A 44 -9.66 10.76 -10.26
CA LYS A 44 -9.72 12.19 -9.94
C LYS A 44 -8.54 12.99 -10.49
N ILE A 45 -7.46 12.32 -10.83
CA ILE A 45 -6.23 13.00 -11.28
C ILE A 45 -5.94 12.58 -12.71
N PRO A 46 -6.32 13.39 -13.70
CA PRO A 46 -6.07 13.04 -15.10
C PRO A 46 -4.59 12.96 -15.42
N GLY A 47 -4.23 12.01 -16.27
CA GLY A 47 -2.85 11.89 -16.73
C GLY A 47 -1.92 11.12 -15.81
N ILE A 48 -2.42 10.62 -14.70
CA ILE A 48 -1.60 9.86 -13.76
C ILE A 48 -1.50 8.40 -14.20
N SER A 49 -0.37 7.78 -13.93
CA SER A 49 -0.17 6.33 -14.10
C SER A 49 0.33 5.76 -12.79
N ILE A 50 -0.27 4.65 -12.38
CA ILE A 50 0.08 4.05 -11.09
C ILE A 50 0.27 2.56 -11.30
N ARG A 51 1.34 2.02 -10.70
CA ARG A 51 1.59 0.58 -10.67
C ARG A 51 1.74 0.13 -9.23
N TYR A 52 1.19 -1.03 -8.93
CA TYR A 52 1.22 -1.58 -7.57
C TYR A 52 1.76 -3.00 -7.62
N ALA A 53 2.80 -3.25 -6.84
CA ALA A 53 3.43 -4.56 -6.74
C ALA A 53 3.69 -4.91 -5.29
N TYR A 54 3.87 -6.20 -5.04
CA TYR A 54 4.26 -6.66 -3.72
C TYR A 54 5.66 -7.27 -3.83
N ASP A 55 6.59 -6.73 -3.04
CA ASP A 55 7.96 -7.22 -3.04
C ASP A 55 8.08 -8.35 -2.03
N ILE A 56 8.21 -9.58 -2.53
CA ILE A 56 8.25 -10.74 -1.64
C ILE A 56 9.53 -10.82 -0.84
N GLN A 57 10.56 -10.10 -1.23
CA GLN A 57 11.83 -10.13 -0.50
C GLN A 57 11.82 -9.20 0.70
N THR A 58 11.21 -8.04 0.54
CA THR A 58 11.16 -7.05 1.63
C THR A 58 9.81 -7.01 2.33
N ASN A 59 8.80 -7.62 1.73
CA ASN A 59 7.42 -7.58 2.20
C ASN A 59 6.81 -6.19 2.11
N PHE A 60 7.34 -5.34 1.23
CA PHE A 60 6.76 -4.02 1.00
C PHE A 60 5.70 -4.07 -0.08
N HIS A 61 4.65 -3.33 0.15
CA HIS A 61 3.69 -2.99 -0.90
C HIS A 61 4.24 -1.74 -1.58
N ILE A 62 4.49 -1.82 -2.88
CA ILE A 62 5.15 -0.73 -3.61
C ILE A 62 4.18 -0.14 -4.61
N VAL A 63 3.97 1.17 -4.50
CA VAL A 63 3.11 1.92 -5.41
C VAL A 63 3.98 2.93 -6.12
N GLU A 64 4.14 2.75 -7.43
CA GLU A 64 4.89 3.70 -8.25
C GLU A 64 3.93 4.61 -8.98
N VAL A 65 4.21 5.90 -8.93
CA VAL A 65 3.33 6.94 -9.46
C VAL A 65 4.11 7.81 -10.44
N SER A 66 3.53 8.01 -11.62
CA SER A 66 4.12 8.90 -12.62
C SER A 66 3.02 9.71 -13.28
N PRO A 67 3.35 10.86 -13.87
CA PRO A 67 4.67 11.46 -13.93
C PRO A 67 5.03 12.17 -12.64
N GLU A 68 6.30 12.44 -12.50
CA GLU A 68 6.82 13.14 -11.34
C GLU A 68 6.18 14.50 -11.15
N SER A 69 5.84 15.16 -12.25
CA SER A 69 5.22 16.48 -12.19
C SER A 69 3.89 16.46 -11.46
N ILE A 70 3.14 15.38 -11.59
CA ILE A 70 1.90 15.23 -10.84
C ILE A 70 2.22 14.89 -9.39
N ARG A 71 3.10 13.90 -9.19
CA ARG A 71 3.36 13.43 -7.83
C ARG A 71 3.93 14.53 -6.95
N ARG A 72 4.76 15.41 -7.52
CA ARG A 72 5.41 16.46 -6.73
C ARG A 72 4.79 17.83 -6.92
N GLY A 73 3.91 18.00 -7.91
CA GLY A 73 3.36 19.29 -8.23
C GLY A 73 1.87 19.45 -8.02
N SER A 74 1.14 18.35 -7.87
CA SER A 74 -0.30 18.44 -7.70
C SER A 74 -0.64 18.38 -6.22
N GLU A 75 -1.16 19.47 -5.68
CA GLU A 75 -1.55 19.49 -4.28
C GLU A 75 -2.66 18.50 -4.01
N GLU A 76 -3.59 18.38 -4.94
CA GLU A 76 -4.68 17.42 -4.79
C GLU A 76 -4.13 16.01 -4.71
N TYR A 77 -3.18 15.67 -5.59
CA TYR A 77 -2.59 14.33 -5.53
C TYR A 77 -1.85 14.12 -4.23
N MET A 78 -1.04 15.11 -3.81
CA MET A 78 -0.24 14.95 -2.59
C MET A 78 -1.10 14.71 -1.37
N GLU A 79 -2.27 15.35 -1.32
CA GLU A 79 -3.19 15.12 -0.23
C GLU A 79 -3.74 13.70 -0.27
N MET A 80 -4.07 13.20 -1.45
CA MET A 80 -4.58 11.86 -1.59
C MET A 80 -3.52 10.81 -1.25
N GLU A 81 -2.26 11.07 -1.62
CA GLU A 81 -1.18 10.16 -1.26
C GLU A 81 -0.99 10.13 0.25
N TYR A 82 -1.05 11.29 0.90
CA TYR A 82 -0.94 11.33 2.36
C TYR A 82 -2.05 10.51 3.01
N LEU A 83 -3.28 10.64 2.51
CA LEU A 83 -4.40 9.89 3.08
C LEU A 83 -4.24 8.39 2.83
N LEU A 84 -3.74 8.01 1.67
CA LEU A 84 -3.46 6.61 1.40
C LEU A 84 -2.49 6.05 2.43
N TRP A 85 -1.38 6.76 2.63
CA TRP A 85 -0.36 6.31 3.57
C TRP A 85 -0.92 6.24 4.99
N LYS A 86 -1.64 7.28 5.40
CA LYS A 86 -2.19 7.35 6.75
C LYS A 86 -3.17 6.23 7.02
N GLU A 87 -4.13 6.04 6.12
CA GLU A 87 -5.14 5.01 6.29
C GLU A 87 -4.53 3.61 6.21
N PHE A 88 -3.53 3.45 5.36
CA PHE A 88 -2.84 2.17 5.27
C PHE A 88 -2.21 1.82 6.62
N GLN A 89 -1.50 2.78 7.21
CA GLN A 89 -0.86 2.53 8.50
C GLN A 89 -1.87 2.22 9.59
N GLU A 90 -3.00 2.88 9.56
CA GLU A 90 -4.02 2.67 10.58
C GLU A 90 -4.70 1.32 10.42
N LYS A 91 -4.97 0.92 9.19
CA LYS A 91 -5.68 -0.33 8.94
C LYS A 91 -4.78 -1.56 8.99
N PHE A 92 -3.54 -1.40 8.56
CA PHE A 92 -2.63 -2.53 8.43
C PHE A 92 -1.28 -2.22 9.07
N PRO A 93 -1.26 -2.06 10.40
CA PRO A 93 -0.03 -1.63 11.07
C PRO A 93 1.13 -2.62 10.98
N GLU A 94 0.85 -3.85 10.55
CA GLU A 94 1.90 -4.86 10.36
C GLU A 94 2.48 -4.85 8.96
N GLU A 95 1.91 -4.05 8.06
CA GLU A 95 2.31 -4.03 6.67
C GLU A 95 3.08 -2.76 6.36
N ASP A 96 3.86 -2.80 5.30
CA ASP A 96 4.69 -1.66 4.90
C ASP A 96 4.30 -1.19 3.50
N LEU A 97 4.18 0.11 3.35
CA LEU A 97 3.81 0.73 2.08
C LEU A 97 4.89 1.73 1.67
N LEU A 98 5.34 1.59 0.43
CA LEU A 98 6.26 2.54 -0.19
C LEU A 98 5.58 3.16 -1.39
N VAL A 99 5.52 4.48 -1.43
CA VAL A 99 5.02 5.22 -2.58
C VAL A 99 6.17 6.03 -3.14
N SER A 100 6.44 5.86 -4.42
CA SER A 100 7.56 6.57 -5.04
C SER A 100 7.30 6.78 -6.53
N GLU A 101 8.18 7.55 -7.18
CA GLU A 101 8.24 7.55 -8.64
C GLU A 101 8.85 6.22 -9.09
N PRO A 102 8.67 5.86 -10.37
CA PRO A 102 9.32 4.66 -10.89
C PRO A 102 10.83 4.70 -10.66
N ASP A 103 11.38 3.62 -10.15
CA ASP A 103 12.78 3.55 -9.81
C ASP A 103 13.27 2.12 -10.03
N ARG A 104 14.49 2.01 -10.55
CA ARG A 104 15.06 0.69 -10.84
C ARG A 104 15.28 -0.14 -9.59
N ILE A 105 15.42 0.50 -8.43
CA ILE A 105 15.61 -0.26 -7.19
C ILE A 105 14.33 -0.87 -6.69
N ASN A 106 13.18 -0.43 -7.19
CA ASN A 106 11.91 -1.04 -6.79
C ASN A 106 11.73 -2.37 -7.49
N ASN A 107 11.40 -3.38 -6.71
CA ASN A 107 11.12 -4.70 -7.28
C ASN A 107 9.65 -4.77 -7.68
N MET A 108 9.37 -4.57 -8.96
CA MET A 108 8.01 -4.57 -9.47
C MET A 108 7.66 -5.86 -10.21
N GLU A 109 8.44 -6.93 -9.99
CA GLU A 109 8.23 -8.19 -10.71
C GLU A 109 6.88 -8.81 -10.39
N ASN A 110 6.45 -8.71 -9.14
CA ASN A 110 5.16 -9.26 -8.75
C ASN A 110 4.10 -8.16 -8.82
N LEU A 111 3.84 -7.73 -10.05
CA LEU A 111 2.87 -6.67 -10.29
C LEU A 111 1.48 -7.18 -9.97
N ILE A 112 0.74 -6.42 -9.18
CA ILE A 112 -0.61 -6.79 -8.78
C ILE A 112 -1.65 -6.02 -9.57
N PHE A 113 -1.38 -4.74 -9.83
CA PHE A 113 -2.38 -3.89 -10.48
C PHE A 113 -1.69 -2.70 -11.12
N GLU A 114 -2.22 -2.25 -12.25
CA GLU A 114 -1.74 -1.00 -12.83
C GLU A 114 -2.86 -0.31 -13.59
N ILE A 115 -2.74 1.01 -13.67
CA ILE A 115 -3.77 1.81 -14.29
C ILE A 115 -3.16 2.99 -15.03
#